data_16cfffa5b4322c91ce700b3f00d72b89
#
_entry.id   16cfffa5b4322c91ce700b3f00d72b89
#
_cell.length_a   1.000
_cell.length_b   1.000
_cell.length_c   1.000
_cell.angle_alpha   90.00
_cell.angle_beta   90.00
_cell.angle_gamma   90.00
#
_symmetry.space_group_name_H-M   'P 1'
#
loop_
_entity.id
_entity.type
_entity.pdbx_description
1 polymer ?
#
loop_
_entity_poly.entity_id
_entity_poly.type
_entity_poly.pdbx_seq_one_letter_code
_entity_poly.pdbx_strand_id
1 'polypeptide(L)'
;MPPTATFHDSRRSTRVPLKVVITVVEGGAESRTCEGETIIVNLHGALIATAIGLSSGMRISIQVYLTDKRAAARVVYIDPKYLLHCGIELDEPRNIWGVSVPPDNWDETSVLEAGR
;
A
#
# COMPACT_ATOMS: atom_id res chain seq x y z
N MET A 1 -5.04 -25.43 12.95
CA MET A 1 -5.05 -24.92 12.62
C MET A 1 -5.19 -24.38 12.15
N PRO A 2 -5.20 -24.28 11.86
CA PRO A 2 -5.22 -23.74 11.26
C PRO A 2 -5.20 -22.89 11.13
N PRO A 3 -5.29 -22.90 11.40
CA PRO A 3 -5.47 -22.01 11.12
C PRO A 3 -4.92 -21.11 10.67
N THR A 4 -4.46 -21.15 11.00
CA THR A 4 -3.82 -20.43 10.40
C THR A 4 -3.98 -20.16 9.12
N ALA A 5 -4.40 -21.06 8.63
CA ALA A 5 -4.72 -20.88 7.30
C ALA A 5 -5.59 -19.75 7.15
N THR A 6 -6.34 -19.62 8.10
CA THR A 6 -7.25 -18.66 7.99
C THR A 6 -6.77 -17.34 7.75
N PHE A 7 -5.64 -17.05 8.21
CA PHE A 7 -5.21 -15.82 8.00
C PHE A 7 -4.97 -15.56 6.68
N HIS A 8 -4.75 -16.50 5.93
CA HIS A 8 -4.51 -16.27 4.61
C HIS A 8 -5.71 -15.80 3.96
N ASP A 9 -6.82 -16.21 4.40
CA ASP A 9 -8.04 -15.86 3.78
C ASP A 9 -8.32 -14.40 3.91
N SER A 10 -7.90 -13.80 4.97
CA SER A 10 -8.10 -12.39 5.14
C SER A 10 -7.11 -11.60 4.32
N ARG A 11 -6.10 -12.25 3.79
CA ARG A 11 -5.12 -11.58 3.01
C ARG A 11 -5.55 -11.61 1.57
N ARG A 12 -5.87 -10.48 1.00
CA ARG A 12 -6.41 -10.38 -0.34
C ARG A 12 -5.35 -10.56 -1.44
N SER A 13 -4.09 -10.40 -1.11
CA SER A 13 -2.99 -10.64 -2.06
C SER A 13 -1.71 -10.92 -1.31
N THR A 14 -0.84 -11.69 -1.95
CA THR A 14 0.45 -12.05 -1.34
C THR A 14 1.32 -10.81 -1.20
N ARG A 15 2.00 -10.71 -0.07
CA ARG A 15 2.93 -9.63 0.21
C ARG A 15 4.28 -9.92 -0.40
N VAL A 16 4.89 -8.88 -0.97
CA VAL A 16 6.19 -8.98 -1.61
C VAL A 16 7.10 -7.94 -0.98
N PRO A 17 8.24 -8.33 -0.41
CA PRO A 17 9.21 -7.35 0.06
C PRO A 17 9.73 -6.56 -1.12
N LEU A 18 9.65 -5.24 -1.03
CA LEU A 18 10.08 -4.38 -2.13
C LEU A 18 10.37 -2.99 -1.60
N LYS A 19 11.51 -2.44 -1.99
CA LYS A 19 11.89 -1.11 -1.58
C LYS A 19 11.93 -0.21 -2.80
N VAL A 20 10.92 0.63 -2.95
CA VAL A 20 10.88 1.66 -3.99
C VAL A 20 10.54 3.00 -3.36
N VAL A 21 11.09 4.05 -3.96
CA VAL A 21 10.87 5.41 -3.46
C VAL A 21 9.48 5.88 -3.88
N ILE A 22 8.79 6.51 -2.94
CA ILE A 22 7.47 7.07 -3.19
C ILE A 22 7.40 8.50 -2.69
N THR A 23 6.48 9.27 -3.24
CA THR A 23 6.10 10.57 -2.72
C THR A 23 4.71 10.42 -2.11
N VAL A 24 4.54 10.94 -0.91
CA VAL A 24 3.26 10.89 -0.20
C VAL A 24 2.74 12.31 -0.08
N VAL A 25 1.51 12.52 -0.54
CA VAL A 25 0.84 13.81 -0.46
C VAL A 25 -0.37 13.65 0.46
N GLU A 26 -0.43 14.42 1.54
CA GLU A 26 -1.57 14.37 2.43
C GLU A 26 -2.73 15.10 1.79
N GLY A 27 -3.93 14.57 1.97
CA GLY A 27 -5.13 15.27 1.54
C GLY A 27 -5.48 16.38 2.51
N GLY A 28 -6.33 17.29 2.06
CA GLY A 28 -6.85 18.33 2.93
C GLY A 28 -6.44 19.73 2.50
N ALA A 29 -6.86 20.71 3.30
CA ALA A 29 -6.69 22.12 2.97
C ALA A 29 -5.23 22.54 2.94
N GLU A 30 -4.42 21.94 3.80
CA GLU A 30 -3.00 22.24 3.83
C GLU A 30 -2.24 20.97 3.51
N SER A 31 -2.16 20.67 2.22
CA SER A 31 -1.48 19.47 1.77
C SER A 31 0.02 19.56 2.07
N ARG A 32 0.53 18.50 2.66
CA ARG A 32 1.96 18.37 2.86
C ARG A 32 2.45 17.22 1.98
N THR A 33 3.68 17.32 1.55
CA THR A 33 4.31 16.29 0.72
C THR A 33 5.56 15.81 1.42
N CYS A 34 5.77 14.52 1.45
CA CYS A 34 7.01 13.99 1.99
C CYS A 34 7.46 12.80 1.16
N GLU A 35 8.72 12.44 1.32
CA GLU A 35 9.25 11.25 0.69
C GLU A 35 9.04 10.05 1.60
N GLY A 36 9.02 8.88 0.99
CA GLY A 36 8.98 7.63 1.70
C GLY A 36 9.48 6.52 0.83
N GLU A 37 9.42 5.32 1.36
CA GLU A 37 9.77 4.14 0.60
C GLU A 37 8.94 2.97 1.07
N THR A 38 8.71 2.02 0.18
CA THR A 38 7.97 0.82 0.54
C THR A 38 8.87 -0.15 1.29
N ILE A 39 8.26 -0.99 2.10
CA ILE A 39 8.93 -2.08 2.80
C ILE A 39 8.38 -3.40 2.30
N ILE A 40 7.07 -3.52 2.27
CA ILE A 40 6.36 -4.69 1.78
C ILE A 40 5.17 -4.16 1.00
N VAL A 41 4.89 -4.76 -0.15
CA VAL A 41 3.77 -4.32 -0.99
C VAL A 41 2.87 -5.51 -1.31
N ASN A 42 1.60 -5.24 -1.60
CA ASN A 42 0.73 -6.20 -2.23
C ASN A 42 -0.21 -5.43 -3.17
N LEU A 43 -1.14 -6.15 -3.79
CA LEU A 43 -2.03 -5.52 -4.75
C LEU A 43 -2.93 -4.47 -4.10
N HIS A 44 -3.26 -4.64 -2.82
CA HIS A 44 -4.21 -3.77 -2.11
C HIS A 44 -3.55 -2.67 -1.30
N GLY A 45 -2.25 -2.71 -1.10
CA GLY A 45 -1.59 -1.69 -0.30
C GLY A 45 -0.13 -1.97 -0.03
N ALA A 46 0.39 -1.38 1.03
CA ALA A 46 1.80 -1.51 1.36
C ALA A 46 2.06 -1.13 2.81
N LEU A 47 3.16 -1.62 3.33
CA LEU A 47 3.78 -1.07 4.53
C LEU A 47 4.87 -0.13 4.03
N ILE A 48 4.85 1.10 4.49
CA ILE A 48 5.77 2.14 4.02
C ILE A 48 6.47 2.82 5.18
N ALA A 49 7.64 3.38 4.91
CA ALA A 49 8.34 4.27 5.83
C ALA A 49 8.29 5.66 5.24
N THR A 50 7.94 6.66 6.06
CA THR A 50 7.77 8.03 5.60
C THR A 50 8.68 8.96 6.35
N ALA A 51 9.01 10.10 5.76
CA ALA A 51 9.87 11.09 6.39
C ALA A 51 9.18 11.81 7.55
N ILE A 52 7.85 11.85 7.54
CA ILE A 52 7.08 12.46 8.62
C ILE A 52 6.01 11.49 9.09
N GLY A 53 5.55 11.65 10.31
CA GLY A 53 4.51 10.79 10.85
C GLY A 53 3.16 11.07 10.21
N LEU A 54 2.42 10.03 9.93
CA LEU A 54 1.06 10.11 9.41
C LEU A 54 0.10 9.62 10.49
N SER A 55 -1.18 9.81 10.26
CA SER A 55 -2.20 9.40 11.24
C SER A 55 -3.11 8.34 10.65
N SER A 56 -3.56 7.43 11.50
CA SER A 56 -4.50 6.39 11.08
C SER A 56 -5.79 7.05 10.58
N GLY A 57 -6.30 6.55 9.46
CA GLY A 57 -7.49 7.11 8.83
C GLY A 57 -7.21 8.24 7.85
N MET A 58 -5.98 8.73 7.81
CA MET A 58 -5.64 9.85 6.95
C MET A 58 -5.73 9.46 5.49
N ARG A 59 -6.33 10.32 4.68
CA ARG A 59 -6.36 10.14 3.22
C ARG A 59 -5.08 10.68 2.63
N ILE A 60 -4.48 9.93 1.73
CA ILE A 60 -3.23 10.33 1.08
C ILE A 60 -3.28 9.97 -0.40
N SER A 61 -2.39 10.56 -1.15
CA SER A 61 -2.12 10.15 -2.52
C SER A 61 -0.66 9.76 -2.58
N ILE A 62 -0.34 8.68 -3.25
CA ILE A 62 1.04 8.26 -3.39
C ILE A 62 1.42 8.21 -4.86
N GLN A 63 2.68 8.50 -5.13
CA GLN A 63 3.24 8.37 -6.46
C GLN A 63 4.51 7.55 -6.35
N VAL A 64 4.59 6.47 -7.13
CA VAL A 64 5.75 5.59 -7.15
C VAL A 64 6.73 6.14 -8.16
N TYR A 65 7.92 6.49 -7.71
CA TYR A 65 8.91 7.14 -8.56
C TYR A 65 9.28 6.26 -9.77
N LEU A 66 9.51 4.98 -9.52
CA LEU A 66 9.95 4.05 -10.55
C LEU A 66 8.96 3.93 -11.71
N THR A 67 7.68 3.86 -11.42
CA THR A 67 6.63 3.61 -12.42
C THR A 67 5.91 4.87 -12.84
N ASP A 68 6.09 5.96 -12.10
CA ASP A 68 5.36 7.22 -12.27
C ASP A 68 3.85 7.02 -12.12
N LYS A 69 3.43 5.97 -11.44
CA LYS A 69 2.01 5.71 -11.21
C LYS A 69 1.58 6.30 -9.89
N ARG A 70 0.33 6.74 -9.84
CA ARG A 70 -0.26 7.36 -8.66
C ARG A 70 -1.48 6.60 -8.21
N ALA A 71 -1.79 6.71 -6.93
CA ALA A 71 -2.99 6.10 -6.40
C ALA A 71 -3.44 6.83 -5.14
N ALA A 72 -4.75 6.87 -4.95
CA ALA A 72 -5.32 7.34 -3.70
C ALA A 72 -5.31 6.20 -2.70
N ALA A 73 -5.07 6.51 -1.45
CA ALA A 73 -4.95 5.50 -0.40
C ALA A 73 -5.39 6.08 0.93
N ARG A 74 -5.44 5.22 1.92
CA ARG A 74 -5.76 5.61 3.29
C ARG A 74 -4.79 4.92 4.23
N VAL A 75 -4.36 5.61 5.27
CA VAL A 75 -3.52 5.03 6.30
C VAL A 75 -4.42 4.19 7.20
N VAL A 76 -4.12 2.91 7.31
CA VAL A 76 -4.95 1.98 8.09
C VAL A 76 -4.23 1.43 9.31
N TYR A 77 -2.94 1.67 9.43
CA TYR A 77 -2.15 1.10 10.52
C TYR A 77 -0.91 1.97 10.79
N ILE A 78 -0.63 2.25 12.03
CA ILE A 78 0.61 2.91 12.44
C ILE A 78 1.38 1.94 13.31
N ASP A 79 2.64 1.72 12.99
CA ASP A 79 3.47 0.81 13.77
C ASP A 79 3.72 1.43 15.15
N PRO A 80 3.36 0.74 16.23
CA PRO A 80 3.53 1.31 17.56
C PRO A 80 5.00 1.45 17.96
N LYS A 81 5.90 0.71 17.34
CA LYS A 81 7.30 0.76 17.65
C LYS A 81 8.07 1.71 16.75
N TYR A 82 7.72 1.74 15.46
CA TYR A 82 8.37 2.61 14.49
C TYR A 82 7.31 3.54 13.92
N LEU A 83 7.11 4.68 14.56
CA LEU A 83 5.99 5.56 14.25
C LEU A 83 6.02 6.17 12.85
N LEU A 84 7.18 6.10 12.18
CA LEU A 84 7.26 6.53 10.79
C LEU A 84 6.94 5.39 9.81
N HIS A 85 6.63 4.19 10.32
CA HIS A 85 6.20 3.08 9.50
C HIS A 85 4.69 2.96 9.60
N CYS A 86 4.01 2.86 8.47
CA CYS A 86 2.55 2.71 8.49
C CYS A 86 2.09 1.82 7.36
N GLY A 87 0.92 1.21 7.57
CA GLY A 87 0.25 0.43 6.54
C GLY A 87 -0.75 1.30 5.82
N ILE A 88 -0.80 1.19 4.52
CA ILE A 88 -1.75 1.93 3.70
C ILE A 88 -2.55 0.97 2.84
N GLU A 89 -3.78 1.35 2.56
CA GLU A 89 -4.67 0.60 1.70
C GLU A 89 -5.02 1.46 0.51
N LEU A 90 -4.81 0.93 -0.71
CA LEU A 90 -5.18 1.65 -1.92
C LEU A 90 -6.69 1.63 -2.08
N ASP A 91 -7.24 2.71 -2.63
CA ASP A 91 -8.67 2.76 -2.92
C ASP A 91 -9.05 1.71 -3.95
N GLU A 92 -8.17 1.47 -4.91
CA GLU A 92 -8.38 0.46 -5.94
C GLU A 92 -7.16 -0.45 -6.01
N PRO A 93 -7.33 -1.77 -5.95
CA PRO A 93 -6.21 -2.69 -6.01
C PRO A 93 -5.48 -2.57 -7.35
N ARG A 94 -4.20 -2.30 -7.31
CA ARG A 94 -3.40 -2.16 -8.53
C ARG A 94 -1.93 -2.40 -8.21
N ASN A 95 -1.21 -2.96 -9.16
CA ASN A 95 0.23 -3.08 -9.05
C ASN A 95 0.87 -1.78 -9.54
N ILE A 96 0.90 -0.78 -8.68
CA ILE A 96 1.57 0.48 -9.01
C ILE A 96 3.04 0.42 -8.65
N TRP A 97 3.46 -0.66 -7.98
CA TRP A 97 4.78 -0.74 -7.35
C TRP A 97 5.89 -1.11 -8.33
N GLY A 98 5.55 -1.70 -9.47
CA GLY A 98 6.55 -2.12 -10.44
C GLY A 98 7.03 -3.55 -10.23
N VAL A 99 6.23 -4.39 -9.58
CA VAL A 99 6.57 -5.80 -9.44
C VAL A 99 6.37 -6.45 -10.80
N SER A 100 7.49 -6.89 -11.42
CA SER A 100 7.45 -7.37 -12.80
C SER A 100 6.92 -8.78 -12.92
N VAL A 101 7.08 -9.60 -11.88
CA VAL A 101 6.54 -10.96 -11.87
C VAL A 101 5.70 -11.09 -10.59
N PRO A 102 4.48 -10.59 -10.61
CA PRO A 102 3.67 -10.60 -9.40
C PRO A 102 3.17 -11.99 -9.05
N PRO A 103 2.85 -12.21 -7.78
CA PRO A 103 2.21 -13.47 -7.38
C PRO A 103 0.90 -13.69 -8.11
N ASP A 104 0.50 -14.94 -8.24
CA ASP A 104 -0.70 -15.29 -8.98
C ASP A 104 -1.96 -14.57 -8.50
N ASN A 105 -2.06 -14.32 -7.21
CA ASN A 105 -3.26 -13.68 -6.68
C ASN A 105 -3.25 -12.14 -6.82
N TRP A 106 -2.31 -11.60 -7.60
CA TRP A 106 -2.32 -10.18 -7.95
C TRP A 106 -3.00 -9.96 -9.32
N ASP A 107 -3.96 -10.75 -9.65
CA ASP A 107 -4.64 -10.66 -10.93
C ASP A 107 -5.66 -9.52 -10.89
N GLU A 108 -5.29 -8.38 -11.45
CA GLU A 108 -6.16 -7.20 -11.49
C GLU A 108 -7.43 -7.46 -12.30
N THR A 109 -7.34 -8.28 -13.32
CA THR A 109 -8.51 -8.62 -14.13
C THR A 109 -9.51 -9.41 -13.30
N SER A 110 -9.05 -10.38 -12.54
CA SER A 110 -9.92 -11.13 -11.67
C SER A 110 -10.55 -10.26 -10.62
N VAL A 111 -9.80 -9.32 -10.05
CA VAL A 111 -10.34 -8.39 -9.07
C VAL A 111 -11.45 -7.56 -9.69
N LEU A 112 -11.23 -7.04 -10.89
CA LEU A 112 -12.25 -6.23 -11.55
C LEU A 112 -13.47 -7.05 -11.88
N GLU A 113 -13.30 -8.26 -12.34
CA GLU A 113 -14.43 -9.12 -12.66
C GLU A 113 -15.21 -9.46 -11.41
N ALA A 114 -14.55 -9.74 -10.33
CA ALA A 114 -15.21 -10.07 -9.09
C ALA A 114 -16.00 -8.87 -8.54
N GLY A 115 -15.59 -7.68 -8.88
CA GLY A 115 -16.24 -6.47 -8.42
C GLY A 115 -17.50 -6.11 -9.16
N ARG A 116 -17.85 -6.86 -10.17
CA ARG A 116 -19.08 -6.60 -10.91
C ARG A 116 -20.24 -7.36 -10.27
#